data_b2f6d0397d533aca568b1eb2f1199771
#
_entry.id   b2f6d0397d533aca568b1eb2f1199771
#
_cell.length_a   1.000
_cell.length_b   1.000
_cell.length_c   1.000
_cell.angle_alpha   90.00
_cell.angle_beta   90.00
_cell.angle_gamma   90.00
#
_symmetry.space_group_name_H-M   'P 1'
#
loop_
_entity.id
_entity.type
_entity.pdbx_description
1 polymer ?
#
loop_
_entity_poly.entity_id
_entity_poly.type
_entity_poly.pdbx_seq_one_letter_code
_entity_poly.pdbx_strand_id
1 'polypeptide(L)'
;MSISELKEKTIDELTDMAKELKVEGASGLRKQDLIFAILQAQAENSGNVFSAGVLEILPDGFGFLRSPDYSYLPGPDDIYVSPSQIRRFNLRTGDLVSGQIRPPKESERYFALLKVEAINHESPDENVKRPLFDNLIPYYPTERIKLEYDPTDYSTRVMEFIAPIGMGQRGMIVAAPRTGKTVLLQSIAKAIKKNHRDIHLIILLIDERPEEVTDWKRQVSSAEIIASTFDEPPQRHCQVAEMVIDRAKRLVESKKNVVILLDSITRLARAYNAIMPASGKVLSGGLDSNALQRPKRFFGAARNIETGGSLTILATALVDTGSRMDDVIFEEFKGTGNMELHLDRKLVDKRIFPTIDINSSGTRKEELLVDKEVLSRMWILRKVLNPLSTVESMEFLLGKLTGTKTNREFLDLMNK
;
A
#
# COMPACT_ATOMS: atom_id res chain seq x y z
N MET A 1 -4.48 4.54 -28.83
CA MET A 1 -3.48 4.31 -27.77
C MET A 1 -3.97 4.88 -26.45
N SER A 2 -3.72 4.22 -25.35
CA SER A 2 -4.07 4.70 -24.01
C SER A 2 -3.00 5.68 -23.48
N ILE A 3 -3.37 6.51 -22.49
CA ILE A 3 -2.39 7.38 -21.78
C ILE A 3 -1.25 6.54 -21.18
N SER A 4 -1.56 5.35 -20.64
CA SER A 4 -0.56 4.45 -20.05
C SER A 4 0.50 4.00 -21.07
N GLU A 5 0.07 3.60 -22.27
CA GLU A 5 1.00 3.20 -23.36
C GLU A 5 1.89 4.35 -23.81
N LEU A 6 1.36 5.59 -23.87
CA LEU A 6 2.15 6.76 -24.23
C LEU A 6 3.18 7.14 -23.15
N LYS A 7 2.87 6.92 -21.87
CA LYS A 7 3.80 7.20 -20.77
C LYS A 7 5.03 6.29 -20.76
N GLU A 8 4.93 5.06 -21.29
CA GLU A 8 6.07 4.13 -21.41
C GLU A 8 7.07 4.54 -22.49
N LYS A 9 6.65 5.38 -23.45
CA LYS A 9 7.51 5.83 -24.55
C LYS A 9 8.51 6.91 -24.15
N THR A 10 9.64 6.95 -24.88
CA THR A 10 10.65 8.00 -24.72
C THR A 10 10.16 9.35 -25.31
N ILE A 11 10.84 10.45 -24.95
CA ILE A 11 10.51 11.78 -25.50
C ILE A 11 10.67 11.81 -27.02
N ASP A 12 11.69 11.14 -27.55
CA ASP A 12 11.98 11.11 -28.99
C ASP A 12 10.87 10.37 -29.75
N GLU A 13 10.45 9.18 -29.26
CA GLU A 13 9.33 8.43 -29.83
C GLU A 13 8.01 9.21 -29.81
N LEU A 14 7.75 9.93 -28.72
CA LEU A 14 6.57 10.79 -28.61
C LEU A 14 6.63 11.98 -29.56
N THR A 15 7.82 12.58 -29.73
CA THR A 15 8.02 13.70 -30.65
C THR A 15 7.78 13.26 -32.10
N ASP A 16 8.24 12.09 -32.48
CA ASP A 16 8.03 11.56 -33.83
C ASP A 16 6.56 11.21 -34.08
N MET A 17 5.87 10.60 -33.10
CA MET A 17 4.42 10.38 -33.16
C MET A 17 3.63 11.69 -33.25
N ALA A 18 4.03 12.73 -32.53
CA ALA A 18 3.38 14.02 -32.57
C ALA A 18 3.54 14.68 -33.94
N LYS A 19 4.71 14.54 -34.59
CA LYS A 19 4.95 15.02 -35.98
C LYS A 19 4.08 14.25 -36.98
N GLU A 20 3.96 12.93 -36.88
CA GLU A 20 3.07 12.11 -37.72
C GLU A 20 1.62 12.55 -37.60
N LEU A 21 1.19 12.94 -36.40
CA LEU A 21 -0.15 13.48 -36.14
C LEU A 21 -0.30 14.98 -36.44
N LYS A 22 0.74 15.62 -36.98
CA LYS A 22 0.78 17.05 -37.36
C LYS A 22 0.58 18.01 -36.18
N VAL A 23 1.06 17.64 -35.00
CA VAL A 23 1.04 18.50 -33.80
C VAL A 23 2.04 19.65 -34.01
N GLU A 24 1.57 20.88 -33.99
CA GLU A 24 2.43 22.08 -34.12
C GLU A 24 3.31 22.25 -32.87
N GLY A 25 4.60 22.58 -33.06
CA GLY A 25 5.51 22.88 -31.97
C GLY A 25 5.97 21.66 -31.12
N ALA A 26 5.76 20.44 -31.60
CA ALA A 26 6.05 19.20 -30.86
C ALA A 26 7.49 19.13 -30.28
N SER A 27 8.49 19.64 -30.99
CA SER A 27 9.92 19.58 -30.59
C SER A 27 10.28 20.44 -29.36
N GLY A 28 9.39 21.32 -28.90
CA GLY A 28 9.63 22.19 -27.72
C GLY A 28 8.80 21.82 -26.49
N LEU A 29 7.93 20.80 -26.59
CA LEU A 29 7.03 20.42 -25.52
C LEU A 29 7.70 19.49 -24.51
N ARG A 30 7.34 19.60 -23.22
CA ARG A 30 7.70 18.62 -22.19
C ARG A 30 6.97 17.32 -22.44
N LYS A 31 7.49 16.20 -21.94
CA LYS A 31 6.91 14.85 -22.12
C LYS A 31 5.40 14.81 -21.84
N GLN A 32 4.95 15.49 -20.79
CA GLN A 32 3.53 15.53 -20.41
C GLN A 32 2.68 16.31 -21.41
N ASP A 33 3.16 17.49 -21.83
CA ASP A 33 2.46 18.34 -22.81
C ASP A 33 2.40 17.65 -24.17
N LEU A 34 3.44 16.88 -24.51
CA LEU A 34 3.53 16.08 -25.75
C LEU A 34 2.50 14.93 -25.73
N ILE A 35 2.40 14.19 -24.63
CA ILE A 35 1.39 13.13 -24.46
C ILE A 35 -0.02 13.73 -24.61
N PHE A 36 -0.26 14.87 -23.96
CA PHE A 36 -1.54 15.56 -24.05
C PHE A 36 -1.89 15.96 -25.49
N ALA A 37 -0.95 16.57 -26.20
CA ALA A 37 -1.12 16.97 -27.58
C ALA A 37 -1.35 15.78 -28.54
N ILE A 38 -0.65 14.67 -28.33
CA ILE A 38 -0.86 13.43 -29.10
C ILE A 38 -2.27 12.87 -28.85
N LEU A 39 -2.74 12.81 -27.61
CA LEU A 39 -4.07 12.33 -27.26
C LEU A 39 -5.16 13.22 -27.86
N GLN A 40 -4.96 14.54 -27.83
CA GLN A 40 -5.87 15.48 -28.45
C GLN A 40 -5.94 15.25 -29.98
N ALA A 41 -4.80 15.13 -30.65
CA ALA A 41 -4.75 14.87 -32.10
C ALA A 41 -5.33 13.50 -32.48
N GLN A 42 -5.12 12.47 -31.66
CA GLN A 42 -5.75 11.15 -31.86
C GLN A 42 -7.26 11.19 -31.66
N ALA A 43 -7.74 11.94 -30.67
CA ALA A 43 -9.17 12.11 -30.41
C ALA A 43 -9.86 12.87 -31.58
N GLU A 44 -9.20 13.86 -32.14
CA GLU A 44 -9.67 14.61 -33.30
C GLU A 44 -9.73 13.73 -34.57
N ASN A 45 -8.73 12.86 -34.77
CA ASN A 45 -8.62 12.03 -35.98
C ASN A 45 -9.44 10.72 -35.95
N SER A 46 -9.62 10.10 -34.78
CA SER A 46 -10.26 8.76 -34.67
C SER A 46 -11.52 8.71 -33.80
N GLY A 47 -11.89 9.78 -33.14
CA GLY A 47 -13.13 9.92 -32.39
C GLY A 47 -13.25 9.14 -31.09
N ASN A 48 -12.33 8.21 -30.77
CA ASN A 48 -12.45 7.34 -29.59
C ASN A 48 -11.09 7.13 -28.90
N VAL A 49 -10.78 7.97 -27.90
CA VAL A 49 -9.63 7.73 -26.99
C VAL A 49 -10.13 7.03 -25.74
N PHE A 50 -9.49 5.92 -25.37
CA PHE A 50 -9.76 5.21 -24.12
C PHE A 50 -8.75 5.63 -23.05
N SER A 51 -9.26 5.83 -21.85
CA SER A 51 -8.41 6.10 -20.69
C SER A 51 -8.99 5.47 -19.43
N ALA A 52 -8.15 5.36 -18.40
CA ALA A 52 -8.54 4.86 -17.08
C ALA A 52 -7.88 5.69 -15.98
N GLY A 53 -8.55 5.78 -14.84
CA GLY A 53 -8.01 6.43 -13.65
C GLY A 53 -8.84 6.11 -12.41
N VAL A 54 -8.30 6.42 -11.24
CA VAL A 54 -8.99 6.24 -9.97
C VAL A 54 -9.82 7.47 -9.67
N LEU A 55 -11.11 7.29 -9.44
CA LEU A 55 -12.05 8.37 -9.23
C LEU A 55 -11.85 9.03 -7.86
N GLU A 56 -11.69 10.34 -7.85
CA GLU A 56 -11.88 11.20 -6.69
C GLU A 56 -13.15 12.04 -6.90
N ILE A 57 -14.13 11.94 -5.99
CA ILE A 57 -15.36 12.75 -6.01
C ILE A 57 -15.13 13.96 -5.11
N LEU A 58 -15.36 15.15 -5.66
CA LEU A 58 -15.25 16.42 -4.93
C LEU A 58 -16.56 16.78 -4.23
N PRO A 59 -16.53 17.67 -3.23
CA PRO A 59 -17.72 18.09 -2.47
C PRO A 59 -18.88 18.61 -3.33
N ASP A 60 -18.57 19.21 -4.48
CA ASP A 60 -19.55 19.72 -5.44
C ASP A 60 -20.28 18.63 -6.24
N GLY A 61 -19.93 17.35 -6.01
CA GLY A 61 -20.60 16.20 -6.59
C GLY A 61 -20.11 15.76 -7.98
N PHE A 62 -19.15 16.46 -8.59
CA PHE A 62 -18.40 15.97 -9.75
C PHE A 62 -17.11 15.30 -9.31
N GLY A 63 -16.38 14.66 -10.22
CA GLY A 63 -15.13 13.99 -9.89
C GLY A 63 -14.08 14.09 -10.97
N PHE A 64 -12.89 13.59 -10.65
CA PHE A 64 -11.79 13.41 -11.57
C PHE A 64 -11.22 12.00 -11.48
N LEU A 65 -10.84 11.44 -12.63
CA LEU A 65 -10.03 10.23 -12.67
C LEU A 65 -8.57 10.66 -12.49
N ARG A 66 -7.97 10.18 -11.40
CA ARG A 66 -6.60 10.50 -10.99
C ARG A 66 -5.65 9.39 -11.43
N SER A 67 -4.42 9.76 -11.78
CA SER A 67 -3.36 8.80 -12.12
C SER A 67 -2.57 8.37 -10.89
N PRO A 68 -2.21 7.08 -10.77
CA PRO A 68 -1.27 6.61 -9.75
C PRO A 68 0.13 7.22 -9.91
N ASP A 69 0.51 7.68 -11.12
CA ASP A 69 1.80 8.32 -11.37
C ASP A 69 1.96 9.64 -10.61
N TYR A 70 0.84 10.33 -10.32
CA TYR A 70 0.80 11.51 -9.46
C TYR A 70 0.35 11.20 -8.05
N SER A 71 0.43 9.93 -7.63
CA SER A 71 -0.02 9.48 -6.31
C SER A 71 -1.47 9.89 -6.00
N TYR A 72 -2.33 9.86 -7.03
CA TYR A 72 -3.74 10.29 -6.98
C TYR A 72 -3.98 11.76 -6.63
N LEU A 73 -2.93 12.59 -6.62
CA LEU A 73 -3.06 14.03 -6.48
C LEU A 73 -3.50 14.68 -7.80
N PRO A 74 -4.08 15.90 -7.76
CA PRO A 74 -4.45 16.64 -8.95
C PRO A 74 -3.30 16.77 -9.94
N GLY A 75 -3.56 16.39 -11.18
CA GLY A 75 -2.57 16.40 -12.26
C GLY A 75 -3.12 16.97 -13.58
N PRO A 76 -2.24 17.26 -14.55
CA PRO A 76 -2.66 17.80 -15.83
C PRO A 76 -3.46 16.81 -16.69
N ASP A 77 -3.31 15.51 -16.42
CA ASP A 77 -3.94 14.40 -17.15
C ASP A 77 -5.28 13.98 -16.55
N ASP A 78 -5.80 14.74 -15.57
CA ASP A 78 -7.05 14.42 -14.90
C ASP A 78 -8.22 14.45 -15.87
N ILE A 79 -9.14 13.49 -15.73
CA ILE A 79 -10.29 13.34 -16.58
C ILE A 79 -11.54 13.66 -15.77
N TYR A 80 -12.30 14.66 -16.21
CA TYR A 80 -13.53 15.08 -15.57
C TYR A 80 -14.62 14.02 -15.69
N VAL A 81 -15.31 13.77 -14.58
CA VAL A 81 -16.47 12.87 -14.48
C VAL A 81 -17.69 13.66 -13.98
N SER A 82 -18.77 13.62 -14.73
CA SER A 82 -19.96 14.39 -14.42
C SER A 82 -20.76 13.80 -13.26
N PRO A 83 -21.52 14.64 -12.50
CA PRO A 83 -22.39 14.16 -11.44
C PRO A 83 -23.46 13.17 -11.92
N SER A 84 -23.89 13.27 -13.16
CA SER A 84 -24.88 12.36 -13.76
C SER A 84 -24.29 10.95 -13.95
N GLN A 85 -23.03 10.82 -14.40
CA GLN A 85 -22.34 9.54 -14.52
C GLN A 85 -22.08 8.92 -13.16
N ILE A 86 -21.64 9.73 -12.18
CA ILE A 86 -21.40 9.28 -10.80
C ILE A 86 -22.69 8.66 -10.22
N ARG A 87 -23.81 9.34 -10.34
CA ARG A 87 -25.11 8.83 -9.84
C ARG A 87 -25.59 7.61 -10.63
N ARG A 88 -25.50 7.64 -11.97
CA ARG A 88 -26.00 6.57 -12.83
C ARG A 88 -25.34 5.23 -12.54
N PHE A 89 -24.03 5.21 -12.35
CA PHE A 89 -23.23 4.01 -12.15
C PHE A 89 -22.88 3.74 -10.70
N ASN A 90 -23.46 4.52 -9.76
CA ASN A 90 -23.14 4.43 -8.32
C ASN A 90 -21.64 4.44 -8.04
N LEU A 91 -20.92 5.35 -8.73
CA LEU A 91 -19.46 5.49 -8.58
C LEU A 91 -19.12 6.09 -7.23
N ARG A 92 -18.00 5.65 -6.68
CA ARG A 92 -17.48 6.12 -5.39
C ARG A 92 -16.00 6.45 -5.51
N THR A 93 -15.52 7.32 -4.66
CA THR A 93 -14.07 7.60 -4.54
C THR A 93 -13.31 6.30 -4.35
N GLY A 94 -12.21 6.15 -5.09
CA GLY A 94 -11.39 4.95 -5.13
C GLY A 94 -11.75 3.95 -6.23
N ASP A 95 -12.87 4.10 -6.95
CA ASP A 95 -13.18 3.25 -8.11
C ASP A 95 -12.21 3.48 -9.26
N LEU A 96 -11.69 2.42 -9.83
CA LEU A 96 -10.98 2.48 -11.12
C LEU A 96 -12.02 2.51 -12.23
N VAL A 97 -12.13 3.63 -12.89
CA VAL A 97 -13.07 3.82 -14.00
C VAL A 97 -12.30 3.89 -15.30
N SER A 98 -12.70 3.10 -16.28
CA SER A 98 -12.16 3.14 -17.63
C SER A 98 -13.27 3.36 -18.65
N GLY A 99 -12.94 4.09 -19.72
CA GLY A 99 -13.91 4.38 -20.74
C GLY A 99 -13.44 5.35 -21.80
N GLN A 100 -14.39 5.76 -22.63
CA GLN A 100 -14.13 6.71 -23.72
C GLN A 100 -14.07 8.13 -23.17
N ILE A 101 -13.09 8.89 -23.62
CA ILE A 101 -12.88 10.29 -23.26
C ILE A 101 -12.93 11.17 -24.51
N ARG A 102 -13.23 12.45 -24.33
CA ARG A 102 -13.12 13.46 -25.36
C ARG A 102 -12.16 14.59 -24.95
N PRO A 103 -11.55 15.26 -25.91
CA PRO A 103 -10.74 16.45 -25.63
C PRO A 103 -11.56 17.58 -25.00
N PRO A 104 -10.90 18.51 -24.31
CA PRO A 104 -11.53 19.69 -23.76
C PRO A 104 -12.09 20.58 -24.90
N LYS A 105 -13.25 21.18 -24.67
CA LYS A 105 -13.79 22.25 -25.54
C LYS A 105 -13.08 23.57 -25.24
N GLU A 106 -13.29 24.60 -26.06
CA GLU A 106 -12.63 25.90 -25.94
C GLU A 106 -12.67 26.53 -24.54
N SER A 107 -13.73 26.27 -23.73
CA SER A 107 -13.89 26.76 -22.36
C SER A 107 -13.51 25.74 -21.27
N GLU A 108 -13.10 24.54 -21.65
CA GLU A 108 -12.80 23.48 -20.72
C GLU A 108 -11.28 23.28 -20.58
N ARG A 109 -10.82 22.86 -19.39
CA ARG A 109 -9.40 22.64 -19.11
C ARG A 109 -9.01 21.17 -19.17
N TYR A 110 -9.95 20.25 -18.92
CA TYR A 110 -9.69 18.85 -18.74
C TYR A 110 -10.39 18.00 -19.80
N PHE A 111 -9.83 16.83 -20.10
CA PHE A 111 -10.56 15.80 -20.82
C PHE A 111 -11.81 15.43 -20.04
N ALA A 112 -12.84 14.98 -20.72
CA ALA A 112 -14.09 14.57 -20.10
C ALA A 112 -14.44 13.13 -20.44
N LEU A 113 -14.87 12.35 -19.45
CA LEU A 113 -15.37 11.00 -19.64
C LEU A 113 -16.71 11.05 -20.39
N LEU A 114 -16.77 10.42 -21.56
CA LEU A 114 -17.99 10.32 -22.39
C LEU A 114 -18.81 9.10 -22.01
N LYS A 115 -18.17 7.93 -21.97
CA LYS A 115 -18.82 6.66 -21.72
C LYS A 115 -18.00 5.82 -20.75
N VAL A 116 -18.65 5.33 -19.72
CA VAL A 116 -18.06 4.34 -18.78
C VAL A 116 -18.13 2.97 -19.43
N GLU A 117 -16.99 2.30 -19.57
CA GLU A 117 -16.91 0.97 -20.18
C GLU A 117 -16.65 -0.11 -19.13
N ALA A 118 -15.83 0.17 -18.12
CA ALA A 118 -15.63 -0.74 -17.00
C ALA A 118 -15.38 0.02 -15.69
N ILE A 119 -15.73 -0.62 -14.57
CA ILE A 119 -15.49 -0.15 -13.21
C ILE A 119 -14.82 -1.27 -12.44
N ASN A 120 -13.60 -1.02 -11.90
CA ASN A 120 -12.78 -2.05 -11.24
C ASN A 120 -12.58 -3.33 -12.07
N HIS A 121 -12.49 -3.19 -13.40
CA HIS A 121 -12.40 -4.27 -14.40
C HIS A 121 -13.67 -5.12 -14.57
N GLU A 122 -14.80 -4.66 -14.03
CA GLU A 122 -16.11 -5.33 -14.14
C GLU A 122 -17.08 -4.48 -14.96
N SER A 123 -18.18 -5.11 -15.39
CA SER A 123 -19.25 -4.39 -16.10
C SER A 123 -19.87 -3.29 -15.22
N PRO A 124 -20.19 -2.12 -15.77
CA PRO A 124 -20.85 -1.05 -15.00
C PRO A 124 -22.17 -1.48 -14.33
N ASP A 125 -22.92 -2.43 -14.93
CA ASP A 125 -24.18 -2.91 -14.38
C ASP A 125 -23.99 -3.79 -13.14
N GLU A 126 -22.88 -4.53 -13.05
CA GLU A 126 -22.51 -5.32 -11.87
C GLU A 126 -22.08 -4.41 -10.71
N ASN A 127 -21.40 -3.31 -11.02
CA ASN A 127 -20.95 -2.35 -10.03
C ASN A 127 -22.08 -1.71 -9.23
N VAL A 128 -23.25 -1.50 -9.82
CA VAL A 128 -24.42 -0.89 -9.15
C VAL A 128 -24.88 -1.72 -7.96
N LYS A 129 -24.74 -3.05 -8.02
CA LYS A 129 -25.16 -4.02 -6.98
C LYS A 129 -24.09 -4.28 -5.91
N ARG A 130 -22.90 -3.71 -6.05
CA ARG A 130 -21.78 -3.97 -5.17
C ARG A 130 -22.06 -3.49 -3.73
N PRO A 131 -21.84 -4.35 -2.70
CA PRO A 131 -22.06 -3.98 -1.31
C PRO A 131 -21.06 -2.89 -0.87
N LEU A 132 -21.44 -2.12 0.16
CA LEU A 132 -20.52 -1.17 0.82
C LEU A 132 -19.53 -1.94 1.67
N PHE A 133 -18.26 -1.51 1.69
CA PHE A 133 -17.20 -2.10 2.51
C PHE A 133 -17.59 -2.21 3.99
N ASP A 134 -18.23 -1.17 4.52
CA ASP A 134 -18.61 -1.11 5.94
C ASP A 134 -19.75 -2.10 6.28
N ASN A 135 -20.49 -2.59 5.30
CA ASN A 135 -21.53 -3.60 5.46
C ASN A 135 -21.03 -5.04 5.31
N LEU A 136 -19.76 -5.22 4.90
CA LEU A 136 -19.17 -6.54 4.77
C LEU A 136 -18.85 -7.13 6.16
N ILE A 137 -19.14 -8.43 6.33
CA ILE A 137 -18.93 -9.12 7.60
C ILE A 137 -17.47 -9.43 7.80
N PRO A 138 -16.80 -8.84 8.83
CA PRO A 138 -15.40 -9.09 9.12
C PRO A 138 -15.20 -10.48 9.72
N TYR A 139 -14.13 -11.16 9.29
CA TYR A 139 -13.74 -12.47 9.78
C TYR A 139 -12.27 -12.47 10.21
N TYR A 140 -11.86 -13.46 11.00
CA TYR A 140 -10.45 -13.62 11.35
C TYR A 140 -9.63 -14.03 10.12
N PRO A 141 -8.34 -13.63 10.05
CA PRO A 141 -7.42 -14.17 9.08
C PRO A 141 -7.31 -15.70 9.21
N THR A 142 -7.64 -16.43 8.14
CA THR A 142 -7.60 -17.90 8.09
C THR A 142 -6.73 -18.41 6.96
N GLU A 143 -6.44 -17.55 5.99
CA GLU A 143 -5.56 -17.86 4.86
C GLU A 143 -4.23 -17.15 5.04
N ARG A 144 -3.14 -17.93 5.01
CA ARG A 144 -1.78 -17.43 5.24
C ARG A 144 -1.21 -16.77 3.99
N ILE A 145 -0.59 -15.62 4.15
CA ILE A 145 0.28 -15.01 3.14
C ILE A 145 1.68 -15.62 3.30
N LYS A 146 2.07 -16.48 2.35
CA LYS A 146 3.38 -17.12 2.35
C LYS A 146 4.46 -16.13 1.96
N LEU A 147 5.48 -16.00 2.81
CA LEU A 147 6.59 -15.07 2.60
C LEU A 147 7.89 -15.77 2.20
N GLU A 148 8.05 -17.06 2.47
CA GLU A 148 9.20 -17.82 2.02
C GLU A 148 9.20 -17.91 0.49
N TYR A 149 10.20 -17.32 -0.17
CA TYR A 149 10.34 -17.33 -1.63
C TYR A 149 11.75 -17.54 -2.12
N ASP A 150 12.75 -17.29 -1.28
CA ASP A 150 14.16 -17.43 -1.55
C ASP A 150 14.86 -18.06 -0.33
N PRO A 151 15.64 -19.13 -0.50
CA PRO A 151 16.39 -19.79 0.59
C PRO A 151 17.33 -18.85 1.35
N THR A 152 17.82 -17.81 0.68
CA THR A 152 18.79 -16.84 1.22
C THR A 152 18.15 -15.62 1.87
N ASP A 153 16.84 -15.37 1.65
CA ASP A 153 16.12 -14.29 2.33
C ASP A 153 15.68 -14.74 3.72
N TYR A 154 16.62 -14.64 4.68
CA TYR A 154 16.35 -14.99 6.08
C TYR A 154 15.30 -14.09 6.72
N SER A 155 15.08 -12.86 6.22
CA SER A 155 14.08 -11.94 6.76
C SER A 155 12.67 -12.52 6.65
N THR A 156 12.29 -12.95 5.46
CA THR A 156 10.97 -13.56 5.22
C THR A 156 10.85 -14.94 5.85
N ARG A 157 11.93 -15.74 5.85
CA ARG A 157 11.97 -17.06 6.50
C ARG A 157 11.75 -16.97 8.01
N VAL A 158 12.47 -16.09 8.70
CA VAL A 158 12.33 -15.87 10.15
C VAL A 158 10.94 -15.34 10.47
N MET A 159 10.45 -14.37 9.69
CA MET A 159 9.13 -13.78 9.92
C MET A 159 8.00 -14.81 9.85
N GLU A 160 8.10 -15.80 8.96
CA GLU A 160 7.11 -16.88 8.86
C GLU A 160 6.99 -17.77 10.11
N PHE A 161 8.06 -17.89 10.90
CA PHE A 161 8.03 -18.65 12.16
C PHE A 161 7.54 -17.80 13.34
N ILE A 162 7.90 -16.50 13.31
CA ILE A 162 7.75 -15.65 14.49
C ILE A 162 6.45 -14.87 14.45
N ALA A 163 6.10 -14.35 13.29
CA ALA A 163 4.90 -13.52 13.11
C ALA A 163 4.24 -13.80 11.74
N PRO A 164 3.59 -14.98 11.57
CA PRO A 164 2.89 -15.33 10.35
C PRO A 164 1.81 -14.30 10.03
N ILE A 165 1.67 -13.97 8.74
CA ILE A 165 0.69 -13.01 8.26
C ILE A 165 -0.45 -13.75 7.58
N GLY A 166 -1.69 -13.34 7.88
CA GLY A 166 -2.89 -13.81 7.21
C GLY A 166 -3.57 -12.73 6.36
N MET A 167 -4.39 -13.18 5.41
CA MET A 167 -5.27 -12.31 4.63
C MET A 167 -6.23 -11.56 5.58
N GLY A 168 -6.19 -10.21 5.56
CA GLY A 168 -6.95 -9.38 6.50
C GLY A 168 -6.21 -9.02 7.78
N GLN A 169 -4.91 -9.29 7.88
CA GLN A 169 -4.08 -8.97 9.06
C GLN A 169 -3.93 -7.46 9.27
N ARG A 170 -4.01 -7.03 10.53
CA ARG A 170 -3.57 -5.69 10.97
C ARG A 170 -2.21 -5.84 11.66
N GLY A 171 -1.14 -5.73 10.88
CA GLY A 171 0.22 -5.92 11.37
C GLY A 171 0.93 -4.59 11.62
N MET A 172 1.63 -4.51 12.75
CA MET A 172 2.49 -3.40 13.08
C MET A 172 3.95 -3.84 13.10
N ILE A 173 4.79 -3.16 12.34
CA ILE A 173 6.25 -3.35 12.33
C ILE A 173 6.86 -2.22 13.15
N VAL A 174 7.28 -2.53 14.36
CA VAL A 174 7.83 -1.59 15.32
C VAL A 174 9.32 -1.45 15.09
N ALA A 175 9.77 -0.25 14.75
CA ALA A 175 11.14 -0.02 14.31
C ALA A 175 11.73 1.26 14.88
N ALA A 176 12.89 1.15 15.53
CA ALA A 176 13.74 2.31 15.81
C ALA A 176 14.40 2.80 14.50
N PRO A 177 14.87 4.06 14.45
CA PRO A 177 15.61 4.56 13.28
C PRO A 177 16.83 3.68 12.95
N ARG A 178 17.05 3.42 11.65
CA ARG A 178 18.19 2.65 11.10
C ARG A 178 18.20 1.15 11.47
N THR A 179 17.06 0.54 11.75
CA THR A 179 16.96 -0.90 12.04
C THR A 179 16.70 -1.78 10.80
N GLY A 180 16.77 -1.24 9.59
CA GLY A 180 16.55 -2.02 8.37
C GLY A 180 15.07 -2.19 7.99
N LYS A 181 14.19 -1.36 8.55
CA LYS A 181 12.75 -1.33 8.28
C LYS A 181 12.41 -1.41 6.78
N THR A 182 12.99 -0.55 5.95
CA THR A 182 12.72 -0.45 4.50
C THR A 182 13.13 -1.74 3.78
N VAL A 183 14.29 -2.32 4.13
CA VAL A 183 14.77 -3.60 3.55
C VAL A 183 13.80 -4.74 3.86
N LEU A 184 13.33 -4.82 5.11
CA LEU A 184 12.35 -5.83 5.51
C LEU A 184 11.04 -5.69 4.73
N LEU A 185 10.50 -4.46 4.61
CA LEU A 185 9.28 -4.21 3.83
C LEU A 185 9.46 -4.58 2.35
N GLN A 186 10.63 -4.29 1.76
CA GLN A 186 10.96 -4.68 0.38
C GLN A 186 11.00 -6.20 0.22
N SER A 187 11.59 -6.94 1.18
CA SER A 187 11.57 -8.40 1.18
C SER A 187 10.14 -8.95 1.25
N ILE A 188 9.29 -8.40 2.13
CA ILE A 188 7.87 -8.76 2.22
C ILE A 188 7.15 -8.49 0.88
N ALA A 189 7.37 -7.33 0.27
CA ALA A 189 6.76 -6.97 -1.00
C ALA A 189 7.15 -7.92 -2.14
N LYS A 190 8.44 -8.27 -2.24
CA LYS A 190 8.97 -9.24 -3.21
C LYS A 190 8.37 -10.63 -3.00
N ALA A 191 8.29 -11.08 -1.75
CA ALA A 191 7.68 -12.36 -1.39
C ALA A 191 6.20 -12.42 -1.81
N ILE A 192 5.42 -11.40 -1.49
CA ILE A 192 4.01 -11.32 -1.87
C ILE A 192 3.86 -11.37 -3.39
N LYS A 193 4.62 -10.57 -4.14
CA LYS A 193 4.52 -10.54 -5.60
C LYS A 193 4.95 -11.84 -6.26
N LYS A 194 5.89 -12.58 -5.67
CA LYS A 194 6.35 -13.87 -6.19
C LYS A 194 5.39 -15.00 -5.89
N ASN A 195 4.87 -15.06 -4.66
CA ASN A 195 4.06 -16.17 -4.18
C ASN A 195 2.55 -15.99 -4.43
N HIS A 196 2.08 -14.73 -4.52
CA HIS A 196 0.66 -14.37 -4.58
C HIS A 196 0.42 -13.36 -5.72
N ARG A 197 0.25 -13.87 -6.94
CA ARG A 197 0.03 -13.03 -8.13
C ARG A 197 -1.34 -12.35 -8.16
N ASP A 198 -2.30 -12.89 -7.44
CA ASP A 198 -3.68 -12.42 -7.31
C ASP A 198 -3.84 -11.30 -6.28
N ILE A 199 -2.86 -11.11 -5.39
CA ILE A 199 -2.88 -10.02 -4.42
C ILE A 199 -2.56 -8.68 -5.10
N HIS A 200 -3.45 -7.71 -4.91
CA HIS A 200 -3.18 -6.32 -5.24
C HIS A 200 -2.33 -5.67 -4.14
N LEU A 201 -1.07 -5.44 -4.46
CA LEU A 201 -0.11 -4.87 -3.51
C LEU A 201 0.02 -3.36 -3.72
N ILE A 202 -0.29 -2.59 -2.68
CA ILE A 202 -0.11 -1.13 -2.61
C ILE A 202 1.00 -0.83 -1.60
N ILE A 203 1.95 -0.01 -2.00
CA ILE A 203 3.00 0.53 -1.13
C ILE A 203 2.70 2.01 -0.93
N LEU A 204 2.42 2.38 0.31
CA LEU A 204 2.08 3.75 0.69
C LEU A 204 3.22 4.35 1.52
N LEU A 205 3.90 5.33 0.95
CA LEU A 205 5.03 6.03 1.55
C LEU A 205 4.60 7.45 1.97
N ILE A 206 4.60 7.72 3.26
CA ILE A 206 4.17 9.01 3.82
C ILE A 206 5.34 9.70 4.49
N ASP A 207 5.66 10.93 4.04
CA ASP A 207 6.73 11.76 4.58
C ASP A 207 8.10 11.04 4.47
N GLU A 208 8.30 10.22 3.43
CA GLU A 208 9.56 9.55 3.11
C GLU A 208 10.37 10.35 2.09
N ARG A 209 11.63 9.97 1.91
CA ARG A 209 12.57 10.68 1.03
C ARG A 209 12.33 10.33 -0.45
N PRO A 210 12.50 11.29 -1.39
CA PRO A 210 12.33 11.03 -2.82
C PRO A 210 13.23 9.90 -3.35
N GLU A 211 14.47 9.78 -2.84
CA GLU A 211 15.39 8.70 -3.21
C GLU A 211 14.89 7.33 -2.75
N GLU A 212 14.22 7.22 -1.59
CA GLU A 212 13.62 5.98 -1.11
C GLU A 212 12.41 5.59 -1.98
N VAL A 213 11.60 6.56 -2.41
CA VAL A 213 10.50 6.33 -3.35
C VAL A 213 11.02 5.78 -4.69
N THR A 214 12.12 6.35 -5.18
CA THR A 214 12.76 5.88 -6.42
C THR A 214 13.30 4.46 -6.27
N ASP A 215 13.91 4.14 -5.14
CA ASP A 215 14.40 2.79 -4.86
C ASP A 215 13.24 1.77 -4.83
N TRP A 216 12.13 2.10 -4.16
CA TRP A 216 10.93 1.27 -4.17
C TRP A 216 10.42 0.97 -5.59
N LYS A 217 10.33 1.97 -6.46
CA LYS A 217 9.90 1.81 -7.87
C LYS A 217 10.84 0.87 -8.64
N ARG A 218 12.13 0.88 -8.33
CA ARG A 218 13.13 -0.02 -8.96
C ARG A 218 13.05 -1.45 -8.42
N GLN A 219 12.89 -1.59 -7.10
CA GLN A 219 12.92 -2.90 -6.42
C GLN A 219 11.63 -3.70 -6.59
N VAL A 220 10.47 -3.04 -6.68
CA VAL A 220 9.15 -3.69 -6.72
C VAL A 220 8.27 -3.03 -7.79
N SER A 221 8.73 -3.04 -9.04
CA SER A 221 8.06 -2.37 -10.17
C SER A 221 6.64 -2.86 -10.47
N SER A 222 6.26 -4.05 -10.00
CA SER A 222 4.93 -4.64 -10.21
C SER A 222 3.90 -4.27 -9.12
N ALA A 223 4.28 -3.50 -8.12
CA ALA A 223 3.37 -3.00 -7.08
C ALA A 223 2.87 -1.59 -7.45
N GLU A 224 1.69 -1.24 -6.92
CA GLU A 224 1.16 0.13 -6.97
C GLU A 224 1.86 0.96 -5.89
N ILE A 225 2.78 1.85 -6.27
CA ILE A 225 3.58 2.66 -5.34
C ILE A 225 3.04 4.08 -5.32
N ILE A 226 2.50 4.46 -4.19
CA ILE A 226 1.88 5.76 -3.92
C ILE A 226 2.69 6.45 -2.83
N ALA A 227 3.13 7.67 -3.09
CA ALA A 227 4.01 8.38 -2.18
C ALA A 227 3.63 9.86 -2.03
N SER A 228 3.82 10.37 -0.84
CA SER A 228 3.87 11.80 -0.54
C SER A 228 5.13 12.06 0.27
N THR A 229 6.10 12.74 -0.37
CA THR A 229 7.46 12.93 0.17
C THR A 229 7.52 14.05 1.20
N PHE A 230 8.60 14.13 1.96
CA PHE A 230 8.74 15.03 3.11
C PHE A 230 8.67 16.54 2.75
N ASP A 231 8.88 16.89 1.50
CA ASP A 231 8.77 18.24 0.94
C ASP A 231 7.32 18.68 0.67
N GLU A 232 6.37 17.74 0.74
CA GLU A 232 4.96 18.01 0.56
C GLU A 232 4.28 18.44 1.88
N PRO A 233 3.23 19.27 1.81
CA PRO A 233 2.52 19.70 3.02
C PRO A 233 1.70 18.56 3.64
N PRO A 234 1.45 18.60 4.98
CA PRO A 234 0.71 17.54 5.69
C PRO A 234 -0.68 17.22 5.12
N GLN A 235 -1.35 18.20 4.51
CA GLN A 235 -2.66 18.00 3.86
C GLN A 235 -2.57 16.98 2.72
N ARG A 236 -1.46 17.00 1.95
CA ARG A 236 -1.24 16.04 0.85
C ARG A 236 -0.99 14.63 1.37
N HIS A 237 -0.24 14.48 2.47
CA HIS A 237 -0.05 13.18 3.12
C HIS A 237 -1.38 12.54 3.49
N CYS A 238 -2.28 13.33 4.08
CA CYS A 238 -3.61 12.85 4.46
C CYS A 238 -4.48 12.53 3.24
N GLN A 239 -4.49 13.40 2.22
CA GLN A 239 -5.27 13.18 0.99
C GLN A 239 -4.86 11.90 0.27
N VAL A 240 -3.55 11.69 0.10
CA VAL A 240 -3.01 10.48 -0.52
C VAL A 240 -3.40 9.23 0.26
N ALA A 241 -3.30 9.26 1.59
CA ALA A 241 -3.69 8.12 2.42
C ALA A 241 -5.21 7.83 2.33
N GLU A 242 -6.06 8.85 2.28
CA GLU A 242 -7.51 8.70 2.10
C GLU A 242 -7.84 8.10 0.73
N MET A 243 -7.19 8.54 -0.34
CA MET A 243 -7.37 7.95 -1.67
C MET A 243 -6.94 6.48 -1.72
N VAL A 244 -5.82 6.13 -1.11
CA VAL A 244 -5.33 4.74 -1.05
C VAL A 244 -6.29 3.84 -0.29
N ILE A 245 -6.78 4.25 0.87
CA ILE A 245 -7.71 3.40 1.65
C ILE A 245 -9.06 3.24 0.94
N ASP A 246 -9.55 4.28 0.28
CA ASP A 246 -10.78 4.19 -0.50
C ASP A 246 -10.58 3.29 -1.72
N ARG A 247 -9.45 3.40 -2.43
CA ARG A 247 -9.07 2.47 -3.50
C ARG A 247 -9.05 1.03 -3.02
N ALA A 248 -8.40 0.76 -1.89
CA ALA A 248 -8.32 -0.59 -1.32
C ALA A 248 -9.71 -1.14 -0.97
N LYS A 249 -10.58 -0.32 -0.35
CA LYS A 249 -11.96 -0.71 -0.05
C LYS A 249 -12.75 -1.08 -1.32
N ARG A 250 -12.62 -0.30 -2.41
CA ARG A 250 -13.30 -0.62 -3.68
C ARG A 250 -12.86 -1.96 -4.26
N LEU A 251 -11.56 -2.27 -4.18
CA LEU A 251 -11.03 -3.57 -4.62
C LEU A 251 -11.59 -4.72 -3.78
N VAL A 252 -11.64 -4.57 -2.45
CA VAL A 252 -12.20 -5.60 -1.55
C VAL A 252 -13.69 -5.82 -1.79
N GLU A 253 -14.47 -4.76 -2.06
CA GLU A 253 -15.88 -4.87 -2.44
C GLU A 253 -16.08 -5.69 -3.74
N SER A 254 -15.07 -5.69 -4.63
CA SER A 254 -14.99 -6.56 -5.82
C SER A 254 -14.31 -7.91 -5.52
N LYS A 255 -14.28 -8.34 -4.26
CA LYS A 255 -13.71 -9.62 -3.78
C LYS A 255 -12.21 -9.82 -4.07
N LYS A 256 -11.44 -8.75 -4.23
CA LYS A 256 -9.99 -8.82 -4.40
C LYS A 256 -9.28 -8.87 -3.04
N ASN A 257 -8.14 -9.56 -3.01
CA ASN A 257 -7.24 -9.53 -1.87
C ASN A 257 -6.26 -8.36 -2.05
N VAL A 258 -6.23 -7.47 -1.05
CA VAL A 258 -5.39 -6.27 -1.08
C VAL A 258 -4.44 -6.28 0.10
N VAL A 259 -3.17 -5.96 -0.15
CA VAL A 259 -2.18 -5.72 0.89
C VAL A 259 -1.67 -4.28 0.75
N ILE A 260 -1.72 -3.52 1.84
CA ILE A 260 -1.09 -2.20 1.96
C ILE A 260 0.14 -2.33 2.85
N LEU A 261 1.30 -1.97 2.33
CA LEU A 261 2.51 -1.73 3.13
C LEU A 261 2.62 -0.22 3.36
N LEU A 262 2.40 0.22 4.60
CA LEU A 262 2.43 1.65 4.98
C LEU A 262 3.74 1.99 5.69
N ASP A 263 4.50 2.88 5.14
CA ASP A 263 5.68 3.47 5.77
C ASP A 263 5.52 4.99 5.86
N SER A 264 5.15 5.58 7.00
CA SER A 264 4.82 4.99 8.30
C SER A 264 3.49 5.52 8.87
N ILE A 265 2.86 4.73 9.73
CA ILE A 265 1.65 5.16 10.47
C ILE A 265 1.96 6.32 11.43
N THR A 266 3.16 6.36 12.00
CA THR A 266 3.61 7.43 12.88
C THR A 266 3.62 8.78 12.16
N ARG A 267 4.18 8.81 10.95
CA ARG A 267 4.21 10.03 10.13
C ARG A 267 2.83 10.44 9.63
N LEU A 268 2.00 9.47 9.27
CA LEU A 268 0.59 9.74 8.93
C LEU A 268 -0.17 10.35 10.11
N ALA A 269 0.01 9.82 11.31
CA ALA A 269 -0.60 10.37 12.52
C ALA A 269 -0.11 11.80 12.82
N ARG A 270 1.17 12.08 12.62
CA ARG A 270 1.73 13.45 12.73
C ARG A 270 1.11 14.40 11.71
N ALA A 271 0.93 13.96 10.47
CA ALA A 271 0.29 14.76 9.43
C ALA A 271 -1.15 15.13 9.81
N TYR A 272 -1.93 14.17 10.29
CA TYR A 272 -3.28 14.46 10.80
C TYR A 272 -3.27 15.39 12.01
N ASN A 273 -2.31 15.25 12.92
CA ASN A 273 -2.17 16.16 14.05
C ASN A 273 -1.87 17.61 13.61
N ALA A 274 -1.12 17.79 12.55
CA ALA A 274 -0.78 19.11 12.02
C ALA A 274 -1.95 19.82 11.33
N ILE A 275 -2.93 19.07 10.76
CA ILE A 275 -4.05 19.65 10.02
C ILE A 275 -5.34 19.75 10.83
N MET A 276 -5.44 19.01 11.94
CA MET A 276 -6.66 19.02 12.76
C MET A 276 -6.79 20.34 13.52
N PRO A 277 -7.99 20.94 13.55
CA PRO A 277 -8.28 22.06 14.45
C PRO A 277 -8.04 21.64 15.89
N ALA A 278 -7.43 22.52 16.69
CA ALA A 278 -7.16 22.25 18.09
C ALA A 278 -8.47 21.98 18.86
N SER A 279 -8.59 20.80 19.45
CA SER A 279 -9.77 20.41 20.24
C SER A 279 -9.75 21.00 21.67
N GLY A 280 -8.60 21.55 22.08
CA GLY A 280 -8.34 21.98 23.47
C GLY A 280 -8.01 20.82 24.40
N LYS A 281 -8.04 19.57 23.94
CA LYS A 281 -7.67 18.35 24.68
C LYS A 281 -6.40 17.75 24.08
N VAL A 282 -5.26 18.12 24.62
CA VAL A 282 -3.95 17.69 24.15
C VAL A 282 -3.45 16.54 25.03
N LEU A 283 -3.10 15.43 24.40
CA LEU A 283 -2.40 14.30 25.02
C LEU A 283 -0.92 14.64 25.26
N SER A 284 -0.23 13.78 25.98
CA SER A 284 1.22 13.91 26.17
C SER A 284 1.94 14.01 24.82
N GLY A 285 3.01 14.81 24.75
CA GLY A 285 3.77 15.00 23.50
C GLY A 285 3.15 15.94 22.47
N GLY A 286 2.09 16.71 22.82
CA GLY A 286 1.47 17.68 21.91
C GLY A 286 0.52 17.07 20.86
N LEU A 287 0.03 15.87 21.10
CA LEU A 287 -0.92 15.19 20.23
C LEU A 287 -2.35 15.56 20.59
N ASP A 288 -3.14 16.08 19.63
CA ASP A 288 -4.57 16.31 19.81
C ASP A 288 -5.34 15.00 19.93
N SER A 289 -6.29 14.93 20.88
CA SER A 289 -7.08 13.69 21.13
C SER A 289 -7.86 13.20 19.90
N ASN A 290 -8.25 14.11 19.00
CA ASN A 290 -9.01 13.78 17.79
C ASN A 290 -8.11 13.43 16.59
N ALA A 291 -6.83 13.77 16.64
CA ALA A 291 -5.90 13.57 15.52
C ALA A 291 -5.73 12.10 15.11
N LEU A 292 -5.85 11.19 16.07
CA LEU A 292 -5.67 9.76 15.81
C LEU A 292 -6.91 9.04 15.26
N GLN A 293 -8.08 9.66 15.24
CA GLN A 293 -9.30 8.98 14.79
C GLN A 293 -9.21 8.49 13.34
N ARG A 294 -8.73 9.32 12.42
CA ARG A 294 -8.60 8.96 11.00
C ARG A 294 -7.49 7.94 10.76
N PRO A 295 -6.28 8.08 11.29
CA PRO A 295 -5.24 7.03 11.23
C PRO A 295 -5.69 5.70 11.83
N LYS A 296 -6.42 5.70 12.96
CA LYS A 296 -7.00 4.49 13.55
C LYS A 296 -8.06 3.84 12.64
N ARG A 297 -8.90 4.64 11.98
CA ARG A 297 -9.86 4.12 10.98
C ARG A 297 -9.14 3.54 9.76
N PHE A 298 -8.07 4.18 9.30
CA PHE A 298 -7.23 3.64 8.23
C PHE A 298 -6.70 2.26 8.60
N PHE A 299 -5.98 2.15 9.70
CA PHE A 299 -5.38 0.89 10.15
C PHE A 299 -6.43 -0.15 10.54
N GLY A 300 -7.51 0.30 11.19
CA GLY A 300 -8.64 -0.54 11.59
C GLY A 300 -9.51 -1.06 10.44
N ALA A 301 -9.33 -0.55 9.22
CA ALA A 301 -10.03 -1.05 8.04
C ALA A 301 -9.53 -2.45 7.63
N ALA A 302 -8.32 -2.86 8.03
CA ALA A 302 -7.79 -4.18 7.74
C ALA A 302 -8.67 -5.29 8.34
N ARG A 303 -9.18 -6.16 7.46
CA ARG A 303 -10.05 -7.27 7.80
C ARG A 303 -10.10 -8.32 6.70
N ASN A 304 -10.31 -9.56 7.07
CA ASN A 304 -10.76 -10.60 6.17
C ASN A 304 -12.29 -10.54 6.04
N ILE A 305 -12.86 -10.89 4.89
CA ILE A 305 -14.30 -10.82 4.63
C ILE A 305 -14.85 -12.22 4.41
N GLU A 306 -15.95 -12.55 5.10
CA GLU A 306 -16.58 -13.87 5.03
C GLU A 306 -17.01 -14.27 3.61
N THR A 307 -17.48 -13.31 2.82
CA THR A 307 -17.97 -13.54 1.44
C THR A 307 -16.88 -13.47 0.37
N GLY A 308 -15.61 -13.32 0.78
CA GLY A 308 -14.43 -13.22 -0.08
C GLY A 308 -13.88 -11.81 -0.20
N GLY A 309 -12.58 -11.75 -0.53
CA GLY A 309 -11.80 -10.53 -0.50
C GLY A 309 -11.23 -10.24 0.89
N SER A 310 -10.11 -9.55 0.94
CA SER A 310 -9.46 -9.17 2.20
C SER A 310 -8.68 -7.87 2.07
N LEU A 311 -8.58 -7.12 3.15
CA LEU A 311 -7.67 -5.99 3.29
C LEU A 311 -6.67 -6.26 4.40
N THR A 312 -5.42 -6.48 4.02
CA THR A 312 -4.28 -6.61 4.94
C THR A 312 -3.52 -5.29 4.99
N ILE A 313 -3.20 -4.79 6.18
CA ILE A 313 -2.38 -3.59 6.35
C ILE A 313 -1.21 -3.93 7.25
N LEU A 314 0.01 -3.78 6.72
CA LEU A 314 1.25 -3.84 7.49
C LEU A 314 1.81 -2.42 7.56
N ALA A 315 1.76 -1.83 8.75
CA ALA A 315 2.19 -0.46 8.96
C ALA A 315 3.44 -0.40 9.85
N THR A 316 4.41 0.42 9.47
CA THR A 316 5.56 0.68 10.33
C THR A 316 5.21 1.73 11.39
N ALA A 317 5.59 1.45 12.63
CA ALA A 317 5.52 2.39 13.75
C ALA A 317 6.94 2.74 14.20
N LEU A 318 7.23 4.02 14.29
CA LEU A 318 8.53 4.52 14.70
C LEU A 318 8.58 4.64 16.22
N VAL A 319 9.63 4.09 16.82
CA VAL A 319 9.92 4.15 18.26
C VAL A 319 11.36 4.63 18.47
N ASP A 320 11.72 5.01 19.69
CA ASP A 320 13.08 5.47 20.05
C ASP A 320 13.60 6.61 19.17
N THR A 321 12.71 7.48 18.70
CA THR A 321 13.06 8.65 17.88
C THR A 321 13.49 9.85 18.71
N GLY A 322 13.36 9.79 20.03
CA GLY A 322 13.51 10.92 20.95
C GLY A 322 12.28 11.85 21.00
N SER A 323 11.21 11.53 20.30
CA SER A 323 9.96 12.29 20.28
C SER A 323 8.89 11.65 21.16
N ARG A 324 8.47 12.35 22.23
CA ARG A 324 7.34 11.89 23.08
C ARG A 324 6.03 11.70 22.30
N MET A 325 5.86 12.46 21.22
CA MET A 325 4.67 12.28 20.36
C MET A 325 4.65 10.89 19.72
N ASP A 326 5.80 10.40 19.25
CA ASP A 326 5.89 9.07 18.61
C ASP A 326 5.61 7.95 19.60
N ASP A 327 6.09 8.09 20.84
CA ASP A 327 5.82 7.12 21.90
C ASP A 327 4.31 7.04 22.20
N VAL A 328 3.63 8.20 22.28
CA VAL A 328 2.18 8.26 22.49
C VAL A 328 1.43 7.66 21.29
N ILE A 329 1.83 7.99 20.06
CA ILE A 329 1.25 7.41 18.84
C ILE A 329 1.39 5.88 18.87
N PHE A 330 2.59 5.37 19.15
CA PHE A 330 2.83 3.93 19.24
C PHE A 330 1.91 3.25 20.26
N GLU A 331 1.85 3.75 21.50
CA GLU A 331 0.98 3.19 22.55
C GLU A 331 -0.50 3.20 22.17
N GLU A 332 -0.97 4.24 21.48
CA GLU A 332 -2.35 4.35 21.00
C GLU A 332 -2.70 3.36 19.87
N PHE A 333 -1.73 2.90 19.09
CA PHE A 333 -1.91 1.90 18.04
C PHE A 333 -1.65 0.46 18.49
N LYS A 334 -0.86 0.25 19.54
CA LYS A 334 -0.45 -1.07 20.06
C LYS A 334 -1.63 -2.01 20.32
N GLY A 335 -2.75 -1.49 20.82
CA GLY A 335 -3.95 -2.30 21.06
C GLY A 335 -4.84 -2.54 19.83
N THR A 336 -4.58 -1.86 18.72
CA THR A 336 -5.41 -1.93 17.49
C THR A 336 -4.96 -3.06 16.57
N GLY A 337 -3.66 -3.40 16.56
CA GLY A 337 -3.08 -4.47 15.78
C GLY A 337 -3.40 -5.87 16.32
N ASN A 338 -3.29 -6.88 15.45
CA ASN A 338 -3.37 -8.30 15.81
C ASN A 338 -2.11 -9.08 15.39
N MET A 339 -1.05 -8.39 14.98
CA MET A 339 0.29 -8.88 14.71
C MET A 339 1.28 -7.76 15.01
N GLU A 340 2.37 -8.08 15.68
CA GLU A 340 3.46 -7.16 15.97
C GLU A 340 4.79 -7.81 15.61
N LEU A 341 5.65 -7.06 14.92
CA LEU A 341 7.01 -7.44 14.58
C LEU A 341 7.95 -6.35 15.05
N HIS A 342 8.78 -6.64 16.02
CA HIS A 342 9.72 -5.69 16.61
C HIS A 342 11.10 -5.81 15.98
N LEU A 343 11.72 -4.70 15.62
CA LEU A 343 13.11 -4.62 15.16
C LEU A 343 13.99 -4.05 16.26
N ASP A 344 15.09 -4.74 16.60
CA ASP A 344 16.01 -4.34 17.65
C ASP A 344 17.33 -3.80 17.09
N ARG A 345 17.71 -2.61 17.54
CA ARG A 345 18.96 -1.93 17.16
C ARG A 345 20.21 -2.69 17.65
N LYS A 346 20.13 -3.46 18.73
CA LYS A 346 21.24 -4.28 19.23
C LYS A 346 21.76 -5.27 18.18
N LEU A 347 20.86 -5.80 17.34
CA LEU A 347 21.23 -6.67 16.23
C LEU A 347 21.98 -5.91 15.13
N VAL A 348 21.56 -4.68 14.82
CA VAL A 348 22.26 -3.80 13.86
C VAL A 348 23.69 -3.53 14.31
N ASP A 349 23.86 -3.18 15.59
CA ASP A 349 25.16 -2.83 16.16
C ASP A 349 26.15 -4.02 16.04
N LYS A 350 25.63 -5.25 16.08
CA LYS A 350 26.40 -6.49 15.87
C LYS A 350 26.41 -7.00 14.42
N ARG A 351 25.81 -6.28 13.47
CA ARG A 351 25.72 -6.70 12.05
C ARG A 351 24.99 -8.03 11.83
N ILE A 352 24.01 -8.33 12.67
CA ILE A 352 23.15 -9.51 12.56
C ILE A 352 21.85 -9.11 11.88
N PHE A 353 21.50 -9.78 10.77
CA PHE A 353 20.29 -9.52 9.98
C PHE A 353 19.55 -10.82 9.68
N PRO A 354 18.20 -10.82 9.75
CA PRO A 354 17.30 -9.71 10.04
C PRO A 354 17.36 -9.25 11.49
N THR A 355 16.98 -8.00 11.72
CA THR A 355 17.04 -7.36 13.04
C THR A 355 15.78 -7.61 13.87
N ILE A 356 15.15 -8.76 13.72
CA ILE A 356 13.88 -9.10 14.35
C ILE A 356 14.11 -9.53 15.80
N ASP A 357 13.42 -8.88 16.73
CA ASP A 357 13.31 -9.35 18.10
C ASP A 357 12.26 -10.48 18.15
N ILE A 358 12.76 -11.70 18.31
CA ILE A 358 11.94 -12.91 18.29
C ILE A 358 10.98 -12.94 19.49
N ASN A 359 11.43 -12.50 20.66
CA ASN A 359 10.68 -12.62 21.90
C ASN A 359 9.54 -11.59 22.00
N SER A 360 9.72 -10.42 21.39
CA SER A 360 8.72 -9.32 21.38
C SER A 360 7.76 -9.40 20.20
N SER A 361 7.98 -10.32 19.25
CA SER A 361 7.20 -10.42 18.01
C SER A 361 6.21 -11.57 18.04
N GLY A 362 5.06 -11.41 17.35
CA GLY A 362 4.07 -12.50 17.25
C GLY A 362 2.78 -12.10 16.57
N THR A 363 1.97 -13.11 16.26
CA THR A 363 0.64 -12.96 15.65
C THR A 363 -0.42 -13.55 16.57
N ARG A 364 -1.49 -12.79 16.82
CA ARG A 364 -2.65 -13.29 17.57
C ARG A 364 -3.41 -14.31 16.74
N LYS A 365 -3.85 -15.39 17.37
CA LYS A 365 -4.59 -16.50 16.73
C LYS A 365 -3.83 -17.12 15.55
N GLU A 366 -2.51 -17.26 15.68
CA GLU A 366 -1.67 -17.92 14.68
C GLU A 366 -2.09 -19.37 14.38
N GLU A 367 -2.81 -20.00 15.31
CA GLU A 367 -3.40 -21.34 15.14
C GLU A 367 -4.43 -21.43 14.00
N LEU A 368 -4.96 -20.30 13.54
CA LEU A 368 -5.86 -20.23 12.39
C LEU A 368 -5.11 -20.15 11.05
N LEU A 369 -3.81 -19.82 11.09
CA LEU A 369 -2.97 -19.57 9.92
C LEU A 369 -1.98 -20.70 9.62
N VAL A 370 -1.69 -21.52 10.63
CA VAL A 370 -0.62 -22.50 10.55
C VAL A 370 -1.15 -23.89 10.92
N ASP A 371 -0.74 -24.91 10.15
CA ASP A 371 -1.09 -26.29 10.42
C ASP A 371 -0.63 -26.72 11.82
N LYS A 372 -1.43 -27.56 12.49
CA LYS A 372 -1.19 -27.98 13.88
C LYS A 372 0.21 -28.58 14.11
N GLU A 373 0.72 -29.36 13.16
CA GLU A 373 2.05 -29.96 13.25
C GLU A 373 3.15 -28.90 13.21
N VAL A 374 3.08 -27.99 12.23
CA VAL A 374 4.01 -26.86 12.09
C VAL A 374 3.94 -25.93 13.31
N LEU A 375 2.73 -25.63 13.78
CA LEU A 375 2.51 -24.80 14.96
C LEU A 375 3.13 -25.38 16.21
N SER A 376 2.98 -26.70 16.45
CA SER A 376 3.61 -27.39 17.57
C SER A 376 5.13 -27.25 17.56
N ARG A 377 5.76 -27.39 16.39
CA ARG A 377 7.21 -27.21 16.20
C ARG A 377 7.65 -25.75 16.39
N MET A 378 6.86 -24.79 15.90
CA MET A 378 7.11 -23.35 16.15
C MET A 378 7.08 -23.04 17.66
N TRP A 379 6.16 -23.62 18.41
CA TRP A 379 6.11 -23.45 19.87
C TRP A 379 7.31 -24.07 20.59
N ILE A 380 7.78 -25.24 20.15
CA ILE A 380 9.02 -25.84 20.68
C ILE A 380 10.20 -24.91 20.36
N LEU A 381 10.31 -24.40 19.15
CA LEU A 381 11.35 -23.45 18.78
C LEU A 381 11.33 -22.21 19.66
N ARG A 382 10.16 -21.59 19.87
CA ARG A 382 10.03 -20.43 20.76
C ARG A 382 10.41 -20.74 22.20
N LYS A 383 10.10 -21.94 22.74
CA LYS A 383 10.52 -22.34 24.07
C LYS A 383 12.05 -22.41 24.22
N VAL A 384 12.75 -22.82 23.14
CA VAL A 384 14.22 -22.86 23.11
C VAL A 384 14.81 -21.45 23.01
N LEU A 385 14.18 -20.57 22.24
CA LEU A 385 14.69 -19.22 22.01
C LEU A 385 14.36 -18.23 23.15
N ASN A 386 13.25 -18.42 23.85
CA ASN A 386 12.73 -17.48 24.83
C ASN A 386 13.69 -17.17 26.01
N PRO A 387 14.49 -18.12 26.56
CA PRO A 387 15.46 -17.81 27.62
C PRO A 387 16.72 -17.10 27.13
N LEU A 388 16.93 -17.00 25.82
CA LEU A 388 18.10 -16.36 25.21
C LEU A 388 17.86 -14.85 25.04
N SER A 389 18.94 -14.07 25.06
CA SER A 389 18.87 -12.66 24.70
C SER A 389 18.48 -12.50 23.22
N THR A 390 18.00 -11.30 22.83
CA THR A 390 17.62 -11.00 21.42
C THR A 390 18.73 -11.35 20.43
N VAL A 391 19.99 -11.11 20.82
CA VAL A 391 21.15 -11.41 19.97
C VAL A 391 21.38 -12.91 19.86
N GLU A 392 21.48 -13.60 20.99
CA GLU A 392 21.75 -15.04 21.04
C GLU A 392 20.63 -15.84 20.34
N SER A 393 19.36 -15.44 20.53
CA SER A 393 18.23 -16.11 19.88
C SER A 393 18.28 -15.98 18.37
N MET A 394 18.65 -14.80 17.83
CA MET A 394 18.79 -14.60 16.38
C MET A 394 20.01 -15.32 15.82
N GLU A 395 21.17 -15.28 16.49
CA GLU A 395 22.37 -16.01 16.06
C GLU A 395 22.11 -17.52 16.04
N PHE A 396 21.46 -18.05 17.07
CA PHE A 396 21.09 -19.47 17.14
C PHE A 396 20.18 -19.85 15.97
N LEU A 397 19.11 -19.07 15.74
CA LEU A 397 18.15 -19.35 14.67
C LEU A 397 18.80 -19.29 13.27
N LEU A 398 19.60 -18.26 13.00
CA LEU A 398 20.31 -18.11 11.74
C LEU A 398 21.32 -19.23 11.52
N GLY A 399 22.09 -19.61 12.54
CA GLY A 399 23.03 -20.72 12.46
C GLY A 399 22.37 -22.05 12.07
N LYS A 400 21.12 -22.26 12.45
CA LYS A 400 20.34 -23.43 12.07
C LYS A 400 19.68 -23.30 10.69
N LEU A 401 19.21 -22.09 10.33
CA LEU A 401 18.57 -21.83 9.04
C LEU A 401 19.54 -21.88 7.86
N THR A 402 20.80 -21.48 8.05
CA THR A 402 21.84 -21.51 6.99
C THR A 402 22.09 -22.88 6.41
N GLY A 403 21.85 -23.95 7.17
CA GLY A 403 21.96 -25.34 6.71
C GLY A 403 20.77 -25.88 5.93
N THR A 404 19.71 -25.06 5.71
CA THR A 404 18.44 -25.50 5.13
C THR A 404 17.97 -24.63 3.99
N LYS A 405 17.34 -25.23 2.99
CA LYS A 405 16.78 -24.50 1.83
C LYS A 405 15.37 -23.97 2.08
N THR A 406 14.60 -24.64 2.93
CA THR A 406 13.21 -24.29 3.21
C THR A 406 12.91 -24.30 4.71
N ASN A 407 11.87 -23.59 5.09
CA ASN A 407 11.37 -23.56 6.46
C ASN A 407 10.85 -24.94 6.90
N ARG A 408 10.26 -25.70 5.98
CA ARG A 408 9.81 -27.06 6.24
C ARG A 408 10.99 -28.00 6.55
N GLU A 409 12.04 -27.96 5.73
CA GLU A 409 13.26 -28.72 5.95
C GLU A 409 13.88 -28.42 7.32
N PHE A 410 13.94 -27.14 7.70
CA PHE A 410 14.41 -26.73 9.02
C PHE A 410 13.58 -27.35 10.16
N LEU A 411 12.23 -27.26 10.08
CA LEU A 411 11.35 -27.84 11.07
C LEU A 411 11.45 -29.38 11.15
N ASP A 412 11.69 -30.04 10.03
CA ASP A 412 11.88 -31.51 9.97
C ASP A 412 13.19 -31.94 10.63
N LEU A 413 14.25 -31.13 10.54
CA LEU A 413 15.53 -31.37 11.22
C LEU A 413 15.48 -31.16 12.72
N MET A 414 14.53 -30.39 13.25
CA MET A 414 14.35 -30.22 14.70
C MET A 414 13.93 -31.50 15.43
N ASN A 415 13.48 -32.53 14.73
CA ASN A 415 13.05 -33.82 15.27
C ASN A 415 14.18 -34.86 15.27
N LYS A 416 15.36 -34.53 14.74
CA LYS A 416 16.56 -35.35 14.72
C LYS A 416 17.57 -34.87 15.75
#